data_3e3b43cc5d479d9daf262fc6ee4ef217
#
_entry.id   3e3b43cc5d479d9daf262fc6ee4ef217
#
_cell.length_a   1.000
_cell.length_b   1.000
_cell.length_c   1.000
_cell.angle_alpha   90.00
_cell.angle_beta   90.00
_cell.angle_gamma   90.00
#
_symmetry.space_group_name_H-M   'P 1'
#
loop_
_entity.id
_entity.type
_entity.pdbx_description
1 polymer ?
#
loop_
_entity_poly.entity_id
_entity_poly.type
_entity_poly.pdbx_seq_one_letter_code
_entity_poly.pdbx_strand_id
1 'polypeptide(L)'
;MSLVKTASPVAMLLFFVMGISLWGQVSDPEKKPNILFIVSEDNGPEIGCYGAPVKTPHLDEMASQGTLFRNAYVPQAGCSQSRAAFLTGLYPHQNGQIGLATWNYGMYSGEIKNVVKTLSGAGYRTGIIGKLHINPKSAFPFDFKAIPSANFSRKDMAAYAENAAKFIKQSDEAFYLQVNYPDAHRPFIKTVDKLPAKPLTGKDVDAIPYMGISHPELRQQTADYYNCMMRVDSYIGDLLQVLEASGKSKDTVVVYIGDHGADLLRGKRTSYEGGVKIPMIIRWPGTKGGQQMRCQSRGGSAAHREHPSDSHVLGAFRLRKCPGS
;
A
#
# COMPACT_ATOMS: atom_id res chain seq x y z
N MET A 1 -28.23 26.45 -80.92
CA MET A 1 -28.75 25.21 -80.30
C MET A 1 -27.78 24.80 -79.18
N SER A 2 -28.09 25.11 -77.96
CA SER A 2 -27.26 24.86 -76.78
C SER A 2 -27.99 23.85 -75.90
N LEU A 3 -27.39 22.70 -75.67
CA LEU A 3 -27.94 21.64 -74.83
C LEU A 3 -27.55 21.89 -73.37
N VAL A 4 -28.53 22.25 -72.56
CA VAL A 4 -28.42 22.28 -71.07
C VAL A 4 -28.57 20.86 -70.55
N LYS A 5 -27.49 20.31 -69.96
CA LYS A 5 -27.55 19.00 -69.26
C LYS A 5 -28.05 19.27 -67.81
N THR A 6 -29.24 18.79 -67.51
CA THR A 6 -29.83 18.78 -66.16
C THR A 6 -29.14 17.72 -65.32
N ALA A 7 -28.58 18.08 -64.20
CA ALA A 7 -27.99 17.16 -63.22
C ALA A 7 -29.12 16.45 -62.44
N SER A 8 -28.98 15.15 -62.29
CA SER A 8 -29.94 14.24 -61.64
C SER A 8 -30.01 14.48 -60.13
N PRO A 9 -31.19 14.50 -59.50
CA PRO A 9 -31.40 14.78 -58.07
C PRO A 9 -30.97 13.61 -57.13
N VAL A 10 -30.42 12.52 -57.66
CA VAL A 10 -30.02 11.32 -56.87
C VAL A 10 -28.64 11.54 -56.18
N ALA A 11 -27.79 12.43 -56.69
CA ALA A 11 -26.47 12.70 -56.13
C ALA A 11 -26.49 13.56 -54.83
N MET A 12 -27.60 14.21 -54.52
CA MET A 12 -27.67 15.12 -53.35
C MET A 12 -28.19 14.44 -52.05
N LEU A 13 -28.72 13.20 -52.18
CA LEU A 13 -29.25 12.47 -51.01
C LEU A 13 -28.19 11.57 -50.29
N LEU A 14 -27.05 11.33 -50.95
CA LEU A 14 -25.96 10.49 -50.36
C LEU A 14 -24.99 11.28 -49.48
N PHE A 15 -24.98 12.63 -49.51
CA PHE A 15 -24.15 13.44 -48.64
C PHE A 15 -24.76 13.80 -47.29
N PHE A 16 -26.07 13.52 -47.09
CA PHE A 16 -26.75 13.88 -45.82
C PHE A 16 -26.81 12.74 -44.81
N VAL A 17 -26.36 11.50 -45.17
CA VAL A 17 -26.37 10.36 -44.29
C VAL A 17 -25.01 10.09 -43.64
N MET A 18 -23.93 10.77 -44.08
CA MET A 18 -22.59 10.65 -43.51
C MET A 18 -22.25 11.69 -42.42
N GLY A 19 -23.21 12.54 -42.04
CA GLY A 19 -23.02 13.67 -41.09
C GLY A 19 -23.45 13.45 -39.65
N ILE A 20 -23.97 12.24 -39.28
CA ILE A 20 -24.51 12.00 -37.94
C ILE A 20 -23.80 10.83 -37.25
N SER A 21 -22.49 10.83 -37.21
CA SER A 21 -21.72 9.86 -36.38
C SER A 21 -20.58 10.53 -35.64
N LEU A 22 -20.72 11.79 -35.31
CA LEU A 22 -19.81 12.54 -34.42
C LEU A 22 -20.57 13.06 -33.19
N TRP A 23 -21.50 12.26 -32.66
CA TRP A 23 -21.99 12.50 -31.30
C TRP A 23 -21.09 11.72 -30.35
N GLY A 24 -20.37 12.50 -29.58
CA GLY A 24 -19.46 12.19 -28.52
C GLY A 24 -19.53 10.77 -28.02
N GLN A 25 -18.41 10.08 -28.08
CA GLN A 25 -18.13 9.07 -27.08
C GLN A 25 -18.22 9.80 -25.74
N VAL A 26 -19.38 9.69 -25.08
CA VAL A 26 -19.50 9.89 -23.66
C VAL A 26 -18.48 8.89 -23.10
N SER A 27 -17.34 9.36 -22.64
CA SER A 27 -16.40 8.54 -21.92
C SER A 27 -17.21 7.92 -20.79
N ASP A 28 -17.33 6.61 -20.79
CA ASP A 28 -17.85 5.84 -19.65
C ASP A 28 -17.21 6.45 -18.39
N PRO A 29 -17.99 6.80 -17.36
CA PRO A 29 -17.41 7.38 -16.15
C PRO A 29 -16.30 6.45 -15.70
N GLU A 30 -15.07 6.95 -15.70
CA GLU A 30 -13.85 6.16 -15.52
C GLU A 30 -14.01 5.29 -14.27
N LYS A 31 -14.07 3.95 -14.47
CA LYS A 31 -14.34 2.99 -13.40
C LYS A 31 -13.33 3.19 -12.29
N LYS A 32 -13.79 3.54 -11.10
CA LYS A 32 -12.93 3.74 -9.93
C LYS A 32 -12.13 2.47 -9.64
N PRO A 33 -10.80 2.51 -9.54
CA PRO A 33 -10.03 1.34 -9.18
C PRO A 33 -10.29 0.93 -7.74
N ASN A 34 -10.26 -0.36 -7.45
CA ASN A 34 -10.18 -0.83 -6.07
C ASN A 34 -8.80 -0.51 -5.50
N ILE A 35 -8.70 -0.43 -4.17
CA ILE A 35 -7.46 -0.19 -3.45
C ILE A 35 -7.28 -1.26 -2.38
N LEU A 36 -6.25 -2.10 -2.52
CA LEU A 36 -5.79 -3.02 -1.49
C LEU A 36 -4.51 -2.46 -0.85
N PHE A 37 -4.60 -2.05 0.41
CA PHE A 37 -3.51 -1.46 1.17
C PHE A 37 -3.01 -2.44 2.22
N ILE A 38 -1.82 -3.00 2.01
CA ILE A 38 -1.20 -4.02 2.85
C ILE A 38 -0.15 -3.36 3.73
N VAL A 39 -0.24 -3.56 5.03
CA VAL A 39 0.69 -3.02 6.03
C VAL A 39 1.24 -4.16 6.87
N SER A 40 2.57 -4.30 6.93
CA SER A 40 3.26 -5.20 7.87
C SER A 40 3.78 -4.44 9.07
N GLU A 41 3.69 -5.06 10.25
CA GLU A 41 4.21 -4.49 11.49
C GLU A 41 5.74 -4.57 11.54
N ASP A 42 6.39 -3.50 12.04
CA ASP A 42 7.82 -3.47 12.34
C ASP A 42 8.69 -3.96 11.15
N ASN A 43 8.31 -3.58 9.93
CA ASN A 43 8.93 -4.11 8.73
C ASN A 43 9.72 -3.02 7.98
N GLY A 44 11.04 -3.13 8.07
CA GLY A 44 11.98 -2.35 7.25
C GLY A 44 12.16 -2.91 5.83
N PRO A 45 13.04 -2.32 5.00
CA PRO A 45 13.29 -2.76 3.63
C PRO A 45 14.10 -4.07 3.54
N GLU A 46 14.12 -4.88 4.60
CA GLU A 46 14.83 -6.16 4.66
C GLU A 46 13.99 -7.28 4.04
N ILE A 47 13.68 -7.15 2.74
CA ILE A 47 12.98 -8.12 1.89
C ILE A 47 13.75 -8.36 0.60
N GLY A 48 13.49 -9.46 -0.11
CA GLY A 48 14.27 -9.91 -1.27
C GLY A 48 14.43 -8.87 -2.36
N CYS A 49 13.35 -8.22 -2.80
CA CYS A 49 13.38 -7.20 -3.88
C CYS A 49 14.20 -5.95 -3.52
N TYR A 50 14.54 -5.72 -2.26
CA TYR A 50 15.49 -4.69 -1.83
C TYR A 50 16.93 -5.18 -1.72
N GLY A 51 17.16 -6.50 -1.93
CA GLY A 51 18.48 -7.12 -1.90
C GLY A 51 18.84 -7.76 -0.56
N ALA A 52 17.89 -7.90 0.37
CA ALA A 52 18.13 -8.63 1.62
C ALA A 52 18.25 -10.15 1.36
N PRO A 53 19.10 -10.88 2.12
CA PRO A 53 19.31 -12.31 1.94
C PRO A 53 18.16 -13.13 2.59
N VAL A 54 16.93 -12.81 2.24
CA VAL A 54 15.71 -13.44 2.72
C VAL A 54 14.77 -13.74 1.55
N LYS A 55 14.06 -14.86 1.61
CA LYS A 55 13.15 -15.28 0.53
C LYS A 55 11.75 -14.69 0.76
N THR A 56 11.35 -13.79 -0.11
CA THR A 56 10.02 -13.18 -0.11
C THR A 56 9.42 -13.18 -1.53
N PRO A 57 9.16 -14.38 -2.10
CA PRO A 57 8.84 -14.52 -3.53
C PRO A 57 7.58 -13.77 -3.94
N HIS A 58 6.56 -13.64 -3.08
CA HIS A 58 5.31 -12.93 -3.41
C HIS A 58 5.49 -11.42 -3.45
N LEU A 59 6.26 -10.85 -2.52
CA LEU A 59 6.64 -9.43 -2.55
C LEU A 59 7.61 -9.12 -3.69
N ASP A 60 8.55 -10.04 -3.99
CA ASP A 60 9.47 -9.92 -5.11
C ASP A 60 8.72 -9.92 -6.45
N GLU A 61 7.73 -10.80 -6.61
CA GLU A 61 6.85 -10.83 -7.77
C GLU A 61 6.02 -9.55 -7.88
N MET A 62 5.40 -9.11 -6.77
CA MET A 62 4.64 -7.85 -6.74
C MET A 62 5.51 -6.66 -7.17
N ALA A 63 6.77 -6.61 -6.74
CA ALA A 63 7.74 -5.57 -7.12
C ALA A 63 8.10 -5.65 -8.60
N SER A 64 8.23 -6.85 -9.17
CA SER A 64 8.53 -7.06 -10.60
C SER A 64 7.39 -6.59 -11.51
N GLN A 65 6.15 -6.66 -11.02
CA GLN A 65 4.92 -6.27 -11.72
C GLN A 65 4.52 -4.80 -11.46
N GLY A 66 5.27 -4.08 -10.63
CA GLY A 66 4.92 -2.76 -10.15
C GLY A 66 6.08 -1.78 -10.07
N THR A 67 5.95 -0.83 -9.17
CA THR A 67 6.99 0.16 -8.86
C THR A 67 7.53 -0.08 -7.46
N LEU A 68 8.84 -0.28 -7.35
CA LEU A 68 9.59 -0.39 -6.11
C LEU A 68 10.17 0.99 -5.73
N PHE A 69 9.79 1.50 -4.57
CA PHE A 69 10.31 2.77 -4.05
C PHE A 69 11.51 2.49 -3.14
N ARG A 70 12.70 2.82 -3.59
CA ARG A 70 13.94 2.57 -2.82
C ARG A 70 14.13 3.50 -1.62
N ASN A 71 13.45 4.64 -1.61
CA ASN A 71 13.57 5.69 -0.59
C ASN A 71 12.17 6.12 -0.13
N ALA A 72 11.55 5.26 0.68
CA ALA A 72 10.29 5.57 1.38
C ALA A 72 10.57 5.65 2.89
N TYR A 73 10.01 6.67 3.53
CA TYR A 73 10.27 6.96 4.94
C TYR A 73 8.98 7.29 5.67
N VAL A 74 8.88 6.85 6.91
CA VAL A 74 7.84 7.29 7.84
C VAL A 74 8.36 8.45 8.69
N PRO A 75 7.48 9.36 9.15
CA PRO A 75 7.91 10.52 9.92
C PRO A 75 8.37 10.16 11.34
N GLN A 76 7.99 8.99 11.85
CA GLN A 76 8.38 8.51 13.17
C GLN A 76 8.32 6.99 13.23
N ALA A 77 9.36 6.35 13.77
CA ALA A 77 9.49 4.90 13.92
C ALA A 77 8.69 4.37 15.13
N GLY A 78 7.37 4.51 15.06
CA GLY A 78 6.45 4.04 16.11
C GLY A 78 5.08 3.75 15.50
N CYS A 79 4.46 2.64 15.92
CA CYS A 79 3.24 2.10 15.30
C CYS A 79 2.12 3.14 15.18
N SER A 80 1.67 3.72 16.29
CA SER A 80 0.54 4.66 16.29
C SER A 80 0.86 5.95 15.53
N GLN A 81 2.06 6.47 15.71
CA GLN A 81 2.51 7.72 15.09
C GLN A 81 2.60 7.58 13.58
N SER A 82 3.25 6.52 13.09
CA SER A 82 3.35 6.24 11.67
C SER A 82 1.98 5.95 11.05
N ARG A 83 1.15 5.14 11.73
CA ARG A 83 -0.20 4.79 11.25
C ARG A 83 -1.10 6.02 11.14
N ALA A 84 -1.09 6.90 12.14
CA ALA A 84 -1.80 8.17 12.05
C ALA A 84 -1.27 9.04 10.91
N ALA A 85 0.05 9.08 10.70
CA ALA A 85 0.64 9.88 9.64
C ALA A 85 0.22 9.40 8.25
N PHE A 86 0.33 8.11 7.93
CA PHE A 86 -0.04 7.65 6.59
C PHE A 86 -1.56 7.62 6.34
N LEU A 87 -2.40 7.55 7.39
CA LEU A 87 -3.85 7.63 7.21
C LEU A 87 -4.39 9.07 7.15
N THR A 88 -3.70 10.05 7.73
CA THR A 88 -4.13 11.47 7.75
C THR A 88 -3.36 12.35 6.75
N GLY A 89 -2.17 11.92 6.31
CA GLY A 89 -1.25 12.74 5.53
C GLY A 89 -0.53 13.83 6.34
N LEU A 90 -0.64 13.80 7.66
CA LEU A 90 -0.08 14.79 8.57
C LEU A 90 1.05 14.20 9.41
N TYR A 91 2.04 15.00 9.72
CA TYR A 91 3.07 14.61 10.69
C TYR A 91 2.48 14.39 12.10
N PRO A 92 3.09 13.56 12.96
CA PRO A 92 2.57 13.29 14.31
C PRO A 92 2.32 14.55 15.16
N HIS A 93 3.17 15.56 15.07
CA HIS A 93 2.96 16.84 15.76
C HIS A 93 1.80 17.67 15.19
N GLN A 94 1.39 17.42 13.94
CA GLN A 94 0.25 18.10 13.30
C GLN A 94 -1.07 17.37 13.59
N ASN A 95 -1.06 16.02 13.65
CA ASN A 95 -2.25 15.25 13.91
C ASN A 95 -2.47 14.94 15.41
N GLY A 96 -1.44 15.05 16.26
CA GLY A 96 -1.50 14.84 17.70
C GLY A 96 -1.13 13.44 18.17
N GLN A 97 -1.05 12.44 17.29
CA GLN A 97 -0.68 11.07 17.66
C GLN A 97 0.84 10.96 17.86
N ILE A 98 1.36 11.61 18.90
CA ILE A 98 2.80 11.67 19.19
C ILE A 98 3.32 10.49 20.02
N GLY A 99 2.43 9.64 20.53
CA GLY A 99 2.74 8.45 21.33
C GLY A 99 1.83 7.28 20.98
N LEU A 100 2.00 6.15 21.69
CA LEU A 100 1.23 4.93 21.43
C LEU A 100 -0.22 5.07 21.89
N ALA A 101 -1.16 4.65 21.07
CA ALA A 101 -2.59 4.62 21.40
C ALA A 101 -2.90 3.75 22.63
N THR A 102 -2.12 2.69 22.89
CA THR A 102 -2.19 1.87 24.09
C THR A 102 -1.81 2.61 25.38
N TRP A 103 -1.11 3.74 25.26
CA TRP A 103 -0.76 4.63 26.39
C TRP A 103 -1.63 5.88 26.40
N ASN A 104 -2.84 5.80 25.82
CA ASN A 104 -3.84 6.87 25.75
C ASN A 104 -3.42 8.11 24.95
N TYR A 105 -2.34 8.05 24.15
CA TYR A 105 -2.07 9.08 23.15
C TYR A 105 -3.10 8.99 22.02
N GLY A 106 -3.46 10.13 21.45
CA GLY A 106 -4.43 10.21 20.37
C GLY A 106 -4.25 11.46 19.52
N MET A 107 -4.97 11.50 18.41
CA MET A 107 -5.06 12.69 17.57
C MET A 107 -5.74 13.83 18.34
N TYR A 108 -5.40 15.08 18.00
CA TYR A 108 -5.99 16.29 18.59
C TYR A 108 -7.51 16.36 18.41
N SER A 109 -8.01 15.82 17.31
CA SER A 109 -9.45 15.79 17.01
C SER A 109 -9.82 14.56 16.18
N GLY A 110 -10.98 13.98 16.47
CA GLY A 110 -11.62 12.96 15.62
C GLY A 110 -12.08 13.48 14.25
N GLU A 111 -12.14 14.82 14.08
CA GLU A 111 -12.59 15.45 12.83
C GLU A 111 -11.47 15.63 11.80
N ILE A 112 -10.22 15.31 12.14
CA ILE A 112 -9.12 15.36 11.19
C ILE A 112 -9.46 14.51 9.96
N LYS A 113 -9.31 15.11 8.77
CA LYS A 113 -9.49 14.42 7.50
C LYS A 113 -8.53 13.25 7.41
N ASN A 114 -9.01 12.14 6.89
CA ASN A 114 -8.21 10.94 6.71
C ASN A 114 -8.68 10.17 5.48
N VAL A 115 -7.87 9.21 5.05
CA VAL A 115 -8.12 8.45 3.83
C VAL A 115 -9.46 7.69 3.88
N VAL A 116 -9.87 7.18 5.05
CA VAL A 116 -11.12 6.42 5.22
C VAL A 116 -12.32 7.32 4.97
N LYS A 117 -12.42 8.47 5.66
CA LYS A 117 -13.50 9.45 5.43
C LYS A 117 -13.51 9.98 3.99
N THR A 118 -12.33 10.23 3.41
CA THR A 118 -12.20 10.76 2.04
C THR A 118 -12.69 9.73 1.01
N LEU A 119 -12.27 8.48 1.12
CA LEU A 119 -12.67 7.44 0.18
C LEU A 119 -14.14 7.04 0.35
N SER A 120 -14.63 6.95 1.59
CA SER A 120 -16.06 6.74 1.86
C SER A 120 -16.91 7.85 1.24
N GLY A 121 -16.53 9.13 1.43
CA GLY A 121 -17.20 10.26 0.78
C GLY A 121 -17.11 10.26 -0.74
N ALA A 122 -16.13 9.57 -1.31
CA ALA A 122 -16.01 9.34 -2.75
C ALA A 122 -16.78 8.09 -3.23
N GLY A 123 -17.54 7.42 -2.36
CA GLY A 123 -18.35 6.24 -2.69
C GLY A 123 -17.55 4.94 -2.75
N TYR A 124 -16.44 4.84 -2.01
CA TYR A 124 -15.76 3.56 -1.80
C TYR A 124 -16.34 2.86 -0.57
N ARG A 125 -16.53 1.56 -0.67
CA ARG A 125 -16.75 0.72 0.49
C ARG A 125 -15.42 0.48 1.20
N THR A 126 -15.36 0.73 2.51
CA THR A 126 -14.09 0.74 3.27
C THR A 126 -14.00 -0.44 4.24
N GLY A 127 -12.85 -1.09 4.31
CA GLY A 127 -12.62 -2.22 5.21
C GLY A 127 -11.26 -2.19 5.86
N ILE A 128 -11.18 -2.73 7.09
CA ILE A 128 -9.93 -2.98 7.80
C ILE A 128 -9.91 -4.40 8.36
N ILE A 129 -8.78 -5.08 8.14
CA ILE A 129 -8.45 -6.36 8.76
C ILE A 129 -7.18 -6.16 9.57
N GLY A 130 -7.23 -6.53 10.85
CA GLY A 130 -6.11 -6.36 11.76
C GLY A 130 -6.09 -4.99 12.47
N LYS A 131 -4.92 -4.57 12.87
CA LYS A 131 -4.66 -3.48 13.81
C LYS A 131 -4.85 -2.08 13.21
N LEU A 132 -5.68 -1.22 13.82
CA LEU A 132 -5.71 0.23 13.55
C LEU A 132 -4.68 0.99 14.39
N HIS A 133 -4.76 0.87 15.71
CA HIS A 133 -3.82 1.42 16.72
C HIS A 133 -3.69 2.95 16.71
N ILE A 134 -4.78 3.67 16.49
CA ILE A 134 -4.87 5.13 16.54
C ILE A 134 -6.05 5.51 17.42
N ASN A 135 -5.96 6.58 18.18
CA ASN A 135 -7.06 7.16 18.94
C ASN A 135 -7.47 8.54 18.40
N PRO A 136 -8.75 8.92 18.44
CA PRO A 136 -9.88 8.05 18.74
C PRO A 136 -10.18 7.10 17.57
N LYS A 137 -10.53 5.85 17.84
CA LYS A 137 -10.88 4.86 16.80
C LYS A 137 -12.09 5.28 15.95
N SER A 138 -13.00 6.07 16.52
CA SER A 138 -14.17 6.64 15.85
C SER A 138 -13.83 7.58 14.69
N ALA A 139 -12.61 8.13 14.66
CA ALA A 139 -12.15 8.97 13.56
C ALA A 139 -12.03 8.20 12.23
N PHE A 140 -11.97 6.87 12.28
CA PHE A 140 -11.81 5.99 11.13
C PHE A 140 -13.03 5.06 10.99
N PRO A 141 -14.13 5.55 10.38
CA PRO A 141 -15.41 4.83 10.31
C PRO A 141 -15.40 3.81 9.16
N PHE A 142 -14.58 2.75 9.27
CA PHE A 142 -14.61 1.65 8.32
C PHE A 142 -15.94 0.91 8.34
N ASP A 143 -16.51 0.58 7.18
CA ASP A 143 -17.76 -0.17 7.00
C ASP A 143 -17.60 -1.65 7.43
N PHE A 144 -16.41 -2.21 7.20
CA PHE A 144 -16.07 -3.59 7.57
C PHE A 144 -14.85 -3.60 8.50
N LYS A 145 -14.93 -4.40 9.56
CA LYS A 145 -13.85 -4.58 10.54
C LYS A 145 -13.72 -6.05 10.90
N ALA A 146 -12.51 -6.61 10.74
CA ALA A 146 -12.20 -7.98 11.15
C ALA A 146 -10.86 -8.02 11.88
N ILE A 147 -10.68 -9.01 12.75
CA ILE A 147 -9.43 -9.25 13.50
C ILE A 147 -8.95 -7.97 14.21
N PRO A 148 -9.72 -7.40 15.15
CA PRO A 148 -9.44 -6.07 15.70
C PRO A 148 -8.20 -6.00 16.59
N SER A 149 -7.65 -7.14 17.00
CA SER A 149 -6.45 -7.24 17.82
C SER A 149 -5.21 -7.48 16.97
N ALA A 150 -4.05 -7.05 17.47
CA ALA A 150 -2.78 -7.24 16.79
C ALA A 150 -2.30 -8.69 16.73
N ASN A 151 -2.82 -9.59 17.59
CA ASN A 151 -2.49 -11.01 17.62
C ASN A 151 -0.98 -11.36 17.67
N PHE A 152 -0.18 -10.51 18.35
CA PHE A 152 1.29 -10.62 18.32
C PHE A 152 1.83 -11.91 18.95
N SER A 153 1.11 -12.49 19.92
CA SER A 153 1.55 -13.70 20.63
C SER A 153 1.30 -15.00 19.85
N ARG A 154 0.29 -15.02 18.99
CA ARG A 154 -0.09 -16.22 18.22
C ARG A 154 0.34 -16.17 16.76
N LYS A 155 0.38 -14.96 16.16
CA LYS A 155 0.69 -14.76 14.74
C LYS A 155 -0.24 -15.55 13.80
N ASP A 156 -1.49 -15.77 14.23
CA ASP A 156 -2.50 -16.43 13.41
C ASP A 156 -2.92 -15.48 12.26
N MET A 157 -2.39 -15.78 11.07
CA MET A 157 -2.58 -14.94 9.87
C MET A 157 -3.43 -15.62 8.80
N ALA A 158 -3.77 -16.90 8.93
CA ALA A 158 -4.57 -17.63 7.95
C ALA A 158 -5.95 -16.99 7.74
N ALA A 159 -6.59 -16.51 8.81
CA ALA A 159 -7.89 -15.86 8.75
C ALA A 159 -7.91 -14.51 7.99
N TYR A 160 -6.75 -13.92 7.68
CA TYR A 160 -6.69 -12.63 6.98
C TYR A 160 -7.19 -12.72 5.55
N ALA A 161 -6.73 -13.72 4.79
CA ALA A 161 -7.16 -13.97 3.42
C ALA A 161 -8.66 -14.32 3.35
N GLU A 162 -9.17 -15.12 4.30
CA GLU A 162 -10.60 -15.46 4.38
C GLU A 162 -11.48 -14.22 4.62
N ASN A 163 -11.09 -13.35 5.55
CA ASN A 163 -11.83 -12.11 5.82
C ASN A 163 -11.75 -11.13 4.63
N ALA A 164 -10.62 -11.09 3.93
CA ALA A 164 -10.51 -10.33 2.68
C ALA A 164 -11.45 -10.88 1.60
N ALA A 165 -11.51 -12.21 1.43
CA ALA A 165 -12.44 -12.85 0.49
C ALA A 165 -13.91 -12.52 0.82
N LYS A 166 -14.29 -12.57 2.10
CA LYS A 166 -15.64 -12.18 2.57
C LYS A 166 -15.94 -10.74 2.19
N PHE A 167 -15.03 -9.82 2.50
CA PHE A 167 -15.19 -8.41 2.18
C PHE A 167 -15.31 -8.18 0.67
N ILE A 168 -14.41 -8.71 -0.13
CA ILE A 168 -14.34 -8.47 -1.59
C ILE A 168 -15.60 -9.01 -2.29
N LYS A 169 -16.19 -10.14 -1.82
CA LYS A 169 -17.37 -10.78 -2.42
C LYS A 169 -18.69 -10.10 -2.05
N GLN A 170 -18.75 -9.25 -1.04
CA GLN A 170 -20.00 -8.65 -0.54
C GLN A 170 -20.64 -7.65 -1.52
N SER A 171 -19.85 -7.01 -2.39
CA SER A 171 -20.35 -5.97 -3.29
C SER A 171 -19.43 -5.81 -4.50
N ASP A 172 -19.99 -5.30 -5.59
CA ASP A 172 -19.23 -4.90 -6.79
C ASP A 172 -18.81 -3.42 -6.78
N GLU A 173 -19.16 -2.68 -5.73
CA GLU A 173 -18.68 -1.32 -5.53
C GLU A 173 -17.15 -1.27 -5.41
N ALA A 174 -16.58 -0.15 -5.85
CA ALA A 174 -15.16 0.10 -5.62
C ALA A 174 -14.84 0.07 -4.13
N PHE A 175 -13.74 -0.54 -3.74
CA PHE A 175 -13.37 -0.71 -2.35
C PHE A 175 -11.98 -0.17 -2.00
N TYR A 176 -11.84 0.23 -0.73
CA TYR A 176 -10.59 0.39 -0.03
C TYR A 176 -10.51 -0.65 1.08
N LEU A 177 -9.60 -1.60 0.96
CA LEU A 177 -9.35 -2.61 1.98
C LEU A 177 -7.95 -2.45 2.55
N GLN A 178 -7.84 -2.15 3.85
CA GLN A 178 -6.58 -2.12 4.58
C GLN A 178 -6.38 -3.44 5.34
N VAL A 179 -5.28 -4.13 5.05
CA VAL A 179 -4.91 -5.39 5.70
C VAL A 179 -3.62 -5.20 6.47
N ASN A 180 -3.66 -5.41 7.81
CA ASN A 180 -2.57 -5.11 8.72
C ASN A 180 -2.04 -6.39 9.36
N TYR A 181 -0.99 -6.97 8.81
CA TYR A 181 -0.36 -8.19 9.31
C TYR A 181 0.46 -7.92 10.58
N PRO A 182 0.44 -8.86 11.57
CA PRO A 182 1.15 -8.71 12.85
C PRO A 182 2.66 -8.99 12.79
N ASP A 183 3.17 -9.58 11.73
CA ASP A 183 4.59 -9.79 11.52
C ASP A 183 5.22 -8.58 10.80
N ALA A 184 6.46 -8.23 11.17
CA ALA A 184 7.37 -8.91 12.10
C ALA A 184 7.43 -8.28 13.52
N HIS A 185 6.30 -7.88 14.12
CA HIS A 185 6.34 -7.36 15.51
C HIS A 185 6.82 -8.44 16.49
N ARG A 186 7.58 -8.05 17.52
CA ARG A 186 7.97 -8.98 18.60
C ARG A 186 6.74 -9.58 19.33
N PRO A 187 6.80 -10.81 19.86
CA PRO A 187 7.98 -11.72 19.82
C PRO A 187 8.22 -12.27 18.41
N PHE A 188 9.49 -12.44 18.04
CA PHE A 188 9.86 -13.09 16.78
C PHE A 188 9.68 -14.60 16.93
N ILE A 189 8.49 -15.10 16.62
CA ILE A 189 8.20 -16.53 16.71
C ILE A 189 8.80 -17.22 15.49
N LYS A 190 9.71 -18.14 15.72
CA LYS A 190 10.49 -18.82 14.68
C LYS A 190 9.61 -19.51 13.63
N THR A 191 8.55 -20.19 14.05
CA THR A 191 7.64 -20.93 13.16
C THR A 191 6.22 -20.90 13.71
N VAL A 192 5.25 -20.56 12.86
CA VAL A 192 3.81 -20.64 13.11
C VAL A 192 3.17 -21.33 11.92
N ASP A 193 2.25 -22.25 12.12
CA ASP A 193 1.56 -23.03 11.06
C ASP A 193 2.54 -23.64 10.05
N LYS A 194 3.68 -24.14 10.55
CA LYS A 194 4.81 -24.68 9.75
C LYS A 194 5.48 -23.68 8.81
N LEU A 195 5.20 -22.38 8.98
CA LEU A 195 5.84 -21.30 8.20
C LEU A 195 6.86 -20.53 9.05
N PRO A 196 8.04 -20.21 8.48
CA PRO A 196 8.55 -20.74 7.21
C PRO A 196 8.88 -22.22 7.30
N ALA A 197 8.77 -22.95 6.19
CA ALA A 197 9.03 -24.40 6.16
C ALA A 197 10.49 -24.77 6.50
N LYS A 198 11.43 -23.86 6.22
CA LYS A 198 12.86 -23.97 6.54
C LYS A 198 13.30 -22.70 7.27
N PRO A 199 13.12 -22.63 8.59
CA PRO A 199 13.48 -21.46 9.35
C PRO A 199 15.01 -21.28 9.44
N LEU A 200 15.43 -20.02 9.33
CA LEU A 200 16.81 -19.58 9.49
C LEU A 200 17.23 -19.58 10.96
N THR A 201 18.53 -19.69 11.17
CA THR A 201 19.22 -19.53 12.46
C THR A 201 20.29 -18.46 12.35
N GLY A 202 20.86 -18.01 13.46
CA GLY A 202 21.96 -17.07 13.47
C GLY A 202 23.24 -17.52 12.77
N LYS A 203 23.32 -18.82 12.36
CA LYS A 203 24.42 -19.34 11.54
C LYS A 203 24.21 -19.12 10.05
N ASP A 204 22.97 -18.88 9.65
CA ASP A 204 22.56 -18.75 8.24
C ASP A 204 22.58 -17.31 7.75
N VAL A 205 22.73 -16.33 8.67
CA VAL A 205 22.65 -14.90 8.36
C VAL A 205 23.71 -14.09 9.11
N ASP A 206 24.03 -12.93 8.56
CA ASP A 206 24.77 -11.89 9.29
C ASP A 206 23.80 -10.90 9.96
N ALA A 207 24.28 -10.15 10.96
CA ALA A 207 23.52 -9.04 11.51
C ALA A 207 23.27 -7.98 10.42
N ILE A 208 22.09 -7.38 10.44
CA ILE A 208 21.75 -6.35 9.45
C ILE A 208 22.73 -5.16 9.56
N PRO A 209 23.29 -4.65 8.45
CA PRO A 209 24.39 -3.70 8.48
C PRO A 209 24.14 -2.44 9.31
N TYR A 210 22.92 -1.93 9.37
CA TYR A 210 22.62 -0.73 10.16
C TYR A 210 22.77 -0.91 11.68
N MET A 211 22.81 -2.16 12.17
CA MET A 211 23.07 -2.44 13.59
C MET A 211 24.49 -2.01 13.99
N GLY A 212 25.43 -1.96 13.02
CA GLY A 212 26.79 -1.48 13.20
C GLY A 212 27.74 -2.43 13.91
N ILE A 213 27.25 -3.61 14.35
CA ILE A 213 28.02 -4.65 15.03
C ILE A 213 27.45 -6.02 14.67
N SER A 214 28.35 -7.01 14.51
CA SER A 214 27.97 -8.41 14.35
C SER A 214 28.29 -9.18 15.64
N HIS A 215 27.25 -9.71 16.27
CA HIS A 215 27.33 -10.54 17.47
C HIS A 215 26.39 -11.73 17.31
N PRO A 216 26.71 -12.91 17.87
CA PRO A 216 25.84 -14.11 17.72
C PRO A 216 24.37 -13.88 18.08
N GLU A 217 24.09 -13.13 19.13
CA GLU A 217 22.72 -12.77 19.52
C GLU A 217 22.01 -11.89 18.47
N LEU A 218 22.71 -10.92 17.89
CA LEU A 218 22.14 -10.04 16.84
C LEU A 218 21.90 -10.81 15.55
N ARG A 219 22.77 -11.74 15.21
CA ARG A 219 22.57 -12.66 14.09
C ARG A 219 21.35 -13.55 14.32
N GLN A 220 21.17 -14.09 15.55
CA GLN A 220 19.98 -14.86 15.89
C GLN A 220 18.71 -13.99 15.81
N GLN A 221 18.73 -12.77 16.33
CA GLN A 221 17.59 -11.84 16.21
C GLN A 221 17.27 -11.50 14.76
N THR A 222 18.31 -11.35 13.91
CA THR A 222 18.12 -11.15 12.46
C THR A 222 17.48 -12.38 11.81
N ALA A 223 17.93 -13.58 12.14
CA ALA A 223 17.34 -14.82 11.64
C ALA A 223 15.85 -14.94 12.04
N ASP A 224 15.55 -14.66 13.30
CA ASP A 224 14.18 -14.73 13.82
C ASP A 224 13.27 -13.68 13.17
N TYR A 225 13.78 -12.48 12.93
CA TYR A 225 13.10 -11.45 12.16
C TYR A 225 12.86 -11.89 10.70
N TYR A 226 13.85 -12.43 10.02
CA TYR A 226 13.71 -12.95 8.66
C TYR A 226 12.71 -14.11 8.57
N ASN A 227 12.63 -14.96 9.59
CA ASN A 227 11.60 -16.01 9.67
C ASN A 227 10.19 -15.40 9.70
N CYS A 228 10.00 -14.29 10.42
CA CYS A 228 8.74 -13.54 10.39
C CYS A 228 8.46 -12.95 9.00
N MET A 229 9.49 -12.43 8.32
CA MET A 229 9.36 -11.87 6.97
C MET A 229 8.96 -12.91 5.93
N MET A 230 9.59 -14.10 5.96
CA MET A 230 9.21 -15.21 5.08
C MET A 230 7.78 -15.69 5.34
N ARG A 231 7.35 -15.68 6.60
CA ARG A 231 5.99 -16.07 6.97
C ARG A 231 4.94 -15.06 6.49
N VAL A 232 5.14 -13.77 6.74
CA VAL A 232 4.20 -12.74 6.27
C VAL A 232 4.13 -12.68 4.75
N ASP A 233 5.23 -12.90 4.05
CA ASP A 233 5.24 -13.00 2.58
C ASP A 233 4.32 -14.12 2.08
N SER A 234 4.36 -15.30 2.73
CA SER A 234 3.45 -16.40 2.39
C SER A 234 1.98 -16.01 2.54
N TYR A 235 1.60 -15.36 3.63
CA TYR A 235 0.21 -14.92 3.84
C TYR A 235 -0.20 -13.74 2.95
N ILE A 236 0.74 -12.91 2.52
CA ILE A 236 0.50 -11.91 1.48
C ILE A 236 0.24 -12.62 0.14
N GLY A 237 0.93 -13.71 -0.15
CA GLY A 237 0.65 -14.57 -1.30
C GLY A 237 -0.79 -15.07 -1.32
N ASP A 238 -1.27 -15.61 -0.19
CA ASP A 238 -2.66 -16.07 -0.03
C ASP A 238 -3.67 -14.92 -0.27
N LEU A 239 -3.39 -13.74 0.26
CA LEU A 239 -4.24 -12.55 0.04
C LEU A 239 -4.29 -12.13 -1.43
N LEU A 240 -3.14 -12.12 -2.11
CA LEU A 240 -3.08 -11.79 -3.53
C LEU A 240 -3.78 -12.84 -4.39
N GLN A 241 -3.71 -14.11 -4.01
CA GLN A 241 -4.46 -15.19 -4.65
C GLN A 241 -5.98 -15.02 -4.49
N VAL A 242 -6.45 -14.59 -3.30
CA VAL A 242 -7.87 -14.25 -3.09
C VAL A 242 -8.30 -13.10 -4.00
N LEU A 243 -7.49 -12.08 -4.16
CA LEU A 243 -7.78 -10.96 -5.06
C LEU A 243 -7.84 -11.43 -6.52
N GLU A 244 -6.92 -12.28 -6.95
CA GLU A 244 -6.93 -12.85 -8.30
C GLU A 244 -8.17 -13.72 -8.56
N ALA A 245 -8.48 -14.62 -7.62
CA ALA A 245 -9.66 -15.48 -7.70
C ALA A 245 -11.00 -14.71 -7.70
N SER A 246 -11.01 -13.48 -7.19
CA SER A 246 -12.18 -12.58 -7.24
C SER A 246 -12.43 -11.96 -8.62
N GLY A 247 -11.49 -12.08 -9.55
CA GLY A 247 -11.51 -11.42 -10.86
C GLY A 247 -11.27 -9.90 -10.82
N LYS A 248 -11.01 -9.32 -9.63
CA LYS A 248 -10.86 -7.86 -9.45
C LYS A 248 -9.38 -7.39 -9.49
N SER A 249 -8.43 -8.30 -9.67
CA SER A 249 -6.98 -8.02 -9.60
C SER A 249 -6.53 -6.94 -10.61
N LYS A 250 -7.06 -6.98 -11.85
CA LYS A 250 -6.73 -6.01 -12.91
C LYS A 250 -7.25 -4.61 -12.63
N ASP A 251 -8.31 -4.49 -11.85
CA ASP A 251 -8.94 -3.21 -11.47
C ASP A 251 -8.53 -2.75 -10.08
N THR A 252 -7.50 -3.36 -9.48
CA THR A 252 -7.07 -3.08 -8.11
C THR A 252 -5.65 -2.52 -8.07
N VAL A 253 -5.50 -1.35 -7.44
CA VAL A 253 -4.21 -0.83 -7.01
C VAL A 253 -3.82 -1.56 -5.73
N VAL A 254 -2.70 -2.26 -5.73
CA VAL A 254 -2.15 -2.92 -4.55
C VAL A 254 -0.95 -2.14 -4.05
N VAL A 255 -1.00 -1.72 -2.79
CA VAL A 255 0.08 -1.00 -2.11
C VAL A 255 0.56 -1.83 -0.94
N TYR A 256 1.86 -2.06 -0.83
CA TYR A 256 2.50 -2.69 0.31
C TYR A 256 3.47 -1.72 0.98
N ILE A 257 3.39 -1.63 2.32
CA ILE A 257 4.34 -0.88 3.15
C ILE A 257 4.63 -1.60 4.48
N GLY A 258 5.77 -1.29 5.08
CA GLY A 258 5.96 -1.46 6.53
C GLY A 258 5.40 -0.26 7.29
N ASP A 259 4.92 -0.44 8.52
CA ASP A 259 4.49 0.72 9.32
C ASP A 259 5.67 1.52 9.88
N HIS A 260 6.79 0.91 10.13
CA HIS A 260 8.13 1.46 10.39
C HIS A 260 9.16 0.32 10.36
N GLY A 261 10.44 0.62 10.57
CA GLY A 261 11.48 -0.39 10.54
C GLY A 261 11.46 -1.38 11.71
N ALA A 262 12.30 -2.42 11.62
CA ALA A 262 12.34 -3.57 12.51
C ALA A 262 12.61 -3.20 13.99
N ASP A 263 12.04 -3.96 14.93
CA ASP A 263 12.35 -3.84 16.37
C ASP A 263 13.67 -4.54 16.71
N LEU A 264 14.74 -4.00 16.12
CA LEU A 264 16.12 -4.44 16.24
C LEU A 264 17.00 -3.27 16.68
N LEU A 265 18.27 -3.55 16.99
CA LEU A 265 19.23 -2.51 17.39
C LEU A 265 19.29 -1.42 16.29
N ARG A 266 19.15 -0.13 16.67
CA ARG A 266 19.08 1.04 15.77
C ARG A 266 17.88 1.03 14.79
N GLY A 267 16.88 0.22 15.07
CA GLY A 267 15.62 0.15 14.31
C GLY A 267 14.49 0.95 14.96
N LYS A 268 13.35 0.29 15.22
CA LYS A 268 12.16 0.85 15.86
C LYS A 268 12.51 1.80 17.02
N ARG A 269 11.73 2.87 17.18
CA ARG A 269 11.90 3.93 18.22
C ARG A 269 13.13 4.83 18.02
N THR A 270 13.82 4.72 16.89
CA THR A 270 14.97 5.56 16.56
C THR A 270 14.74 6.36 15.29
N SER A 271 15.51 7.44 15.10
CA SER A 271 15.49 8.22 13.85
C SER A 271 16.55 7.75 12.83
N TYR A 272 17.19 6.61 13.09
CA TYR A 272 18.11 6.00 12.13
C TYR A 272 17.35 5.38 10.94
N GLU A 273 18.05 5.16 9.84
CA GLU A 273 17.53 4.48 8.64
C GLU A 273 16.79 3.18 8.99
N GLY A 274 17.37 2.35 9.88
CA GLY A 274 16.73 1.09 10.33
C GLY A 274 15.39 1.28 11.05
N GLY A 275 15.08 2.49 11.53
CA GLY A 275 13.81 2.80 12.18
C GLY A 275 12.79 3.44 11.24
N VAL A 276 13.21 4.41 10.43
CA VAL A 276 12.29 5.26 9.66
C VAL A 276 12.15 4.86 8.19
N LYS A 277 13.10 4.12 7.63
CA LYS A 277 13.02 3.62 6.26
C LYS A 277 12.13 2.38 6.18
N ILE A 278 11.21 2.40 5.22
CA ILE A 278 10.25 1.32 5.02
C ILE A 278 10.27 0.80 3.58
N PRO A 279 9.89 -0.46 3.36
CA PRO A 279 9.57 -0.92 2.01
C PRO A 279 8.29 -0.23 1.52
N MET A 280 8.24 0.07 0.24
CA MET A 280 7.05 0.54 -0.44
C MET A 280 7.00 0.00 -1.85
N ILE A 281 5.96 -0.75 -2.17
CA ILE A 281 5.71 -1.35 -3.48
C ILE A 281 4.29 -0.98 -3.90
N ILE A 282 4.13 -0.51 -5.15
CA ILE A 282 2.81 -0.23 -5.73
C ILE A 282 2.67 -1.02 -7.04
N ARG A 283 1.65 -1.87 -7.12
CA ARG A 283 1.25 -2.57 -8.34
C ARG A 283 -0.09 -2.01 -8.82
N TRP A 284 -0.13 -1.51 -10.06
CA TRP A 284 -1.34 -0.98 -10.67
C TRP A 284 -1.49 -1.49 -12.12
N PRO A 285 -2.16 -2.63 -12.34
CA PRO A 285 -2.25 -3.27 -13.66
C PRO A 285 -3.15 -2.54 -14.65
N GLY A 286 -4.15 -1.77 -14.17
CA GLY A 286 -5.22 -1.17 -14.99
C GLY A 286 -4.86 0.11 -15.75
N THR A 287 -3.61 0.57 -15.75
CA THR A 287 -3.20 1.73 -16.53
C THR A 287 -3.18 1.39 -18.02
N LYS A 288 -4.07 2.01 -18.82
CA LYS A 288 -4.06 1.88 -20.28
C LYS A 288 -2.67 2.25 -20.82
N GLY A 289 -1.98 1.26 -21.40
CA GLY A 289 -0.75 1.50 -22.13
C GLY A 289 0.52 0.93 -21.55
N GLY A 290 0.49 0.04 -20.53
CA GLY A 290 1.72 -0.65 -20.07
C GLY A 290 2.87 0.30 -19.68
N GLN A 291 2.58 1.56 -19.44
CA GLN A 291 3.56 2.49 -18.89
C GLN A 291 3.73 2.10 -17.41
N GLN A 292 4.71 1.22 -17.16
CA GLN A 292 5.38 1.21 -15.87
C GLN A 292 5.59 2.68 -15.49
N MET A 293 5.04 3.11 -14.35
CA MET A 293 5.45 4.39 -13.78
C MET A 293 6.95 4.29 -13.48
N ARG A 294 7.79 4.48 -14.50
CA ARG A 294 9.23 4.66 -14.33
C ARG A 294 9.40 6.04 -13.71
N CYS A 295 9.30 6.10 -12.41
CA CYS A 295 9.84 7.21 -11.65
C CYS A 295 11.37 7.14 -11.82
N GLN A 296 11.90 7.74 -12.91
CA GLN A 296 13.33 8.00 -13.01
C GLN A 296 13.66 8.99 -11.91
N SER A 297 14.30 8.52 -10.86
CA SER A 297 14.96 9.37 -9.89
C SER A 297 16.08 10.11 -10.62
N ARG A 298 15.81 11.31 -11.13
CA ARG A 298 16.88 12.27 -11.40
C ARG A 298 17.46 12.64 -10.04
N GLY A 299 18.69 12.22 -9.79
CA GLY A 299 19.48 12.73 -8.70
C GLY A 299 19.55 14.25 -8.79
N GLY A 300 18.97 14.92 -7.81
CA GLY A 300 18.96 16.37 -7.70
C GLY A 300 18.49 16.72 -6.29
N SER A 301 19.44 17.09 -5.42
CA SER A 301 19.17 17.77 -4.17
C SER A 301 18.61 19.15 -4.49
N ALA A 302 17.33 19.37 -4.16
CA ALA A 302 16.81 20.74 -4.01
C ALA A 302 15.60 20.72 -3.07
N ALA A 303 15.77 21.29 -1.90
CA ALA A 303 14.68 21.73 -1.07
C ALA A 303 13.97 22.89 -1.77
N HIS A 304 12.76 22.67 -2.27
CA HIS A 304 11.87 23.76 -2.66
C HIS A 304 10.62 23.74 -1.81
N ARG A 305 10.37 24.85 -1.14
CA ARG A 305 9.10 25.17 -0.46
C ARG A 305 8.08 25.46 -1.54
N GLU A 306 6.97 24.75 -1.55
CA GLU A 306 5.78 25.07 -2.35
C GLU A 306 4.54 25.14 -1.47
N HIS A 307 3.62 26.00 -1.88
CA HIS A 307 2.41 26.49 -1.24
C HIS A 307 1.36 25.37 -1.00
N PRO A 308 0.45 25.49 0.01
CA PRO A 308 -0.41 24.39 0.48
C PRO A 308 -1.65 24.06 -0.36
N SER A 309 -1.86 24.64 -1.55
CA SER A 309 -3.15 24.58 -2.24
C SER A 309 -3.40 23.43 -3.21
N ASP A 310 -2.39 22.58 -3.56
CA ASP A 310 -2.54 21.59 -4.64
C ASP A 310 -2.20 20.14 -4.21
N SER A 311 -2.70 19.68 -3.06
CA SER A 311 -2.44 18.35 -2.58
C SER A 311 -3.63 17.40 -2.70
N HIS A 312 -3.65 16.55 -3.71
CA HIS A 312 -4.41 15.30 -3.68
C HIS A 312 -3.57 14.27 -2.91
N VAL A 313 -4.06 13.88 -1.74
CA VAL A 313 -3.32 13.13 -0.75
C VAL A 313 -3.86 11.71 -0.66
N LEU A 314 -3.06 10.72 -1.10
CA LEU A 314 -2.95 9.48 -0.34
C LEU A 314 -1.94 9.80 0.76
N GLY A 315 -2.36 9.84 2.03
CA GLY A 315 -1.62 10.38 3.16
C GLY A 315 -0.12 10.10 3.09
N ALA A 316 0.72 11.07 3.38
CA ALA A 316 2.18 11.06 3.32
C ALA A 316 2.86 10.77 1.97
N PHE A 317 2.15 10.37 0.92
CA PHE A 317 2.72 10.10 -0.41
C PHE A 317 2.26 11.15 -1.41
N ARG A 318 3.10 12.17 -1.67
CA ARG A 318 2.90 13.08 -2.80
C ARG A 318 3.32 12.40 -4.10
N LEU A 319 2.37 12.00 -4.91
CA LEU A 319 2.61 11.70 -6.32
C LEU A 319 2.61 13.02 -7.09
N ARG A 320 3.78 13.51 -7.52
CA ARG A 320 3.86 14.65 -8.45
C ARG A 320 3.39 14.17 -9.83
N LYS A 321 2.47 14.91 -10.45
CA LYS A 321 2.25 14.81 -11.90
C LYS A 321 3.57 15.14 -12.60
N CYS A 322 4.03 14.27 -13.50
CA CYS A 322 5.11 14.62 -14.41
C CYS A 322 4.60 15.72 -15.34
N PRO A 323 5.29 16.86 -15.50
CA PRO A 323 4.94 17.84 -16.52
C PRO A 323 5.29 17.29 -17.90
N GLY A 324 4.35 17.28 -18.84
CA GLY A 324 4.55 17.06 -20.26
C GLY A 324 4.04 15.74 -20.81
N SER A 325 2.80 15.69 -21.21
CA SER A 325 2.29 14.98 -22.39
C SER A 325 1.37 15.92 -23.11
#